data_8a100bd307b5498b89dadf4374299482
#
_entry.id   8a100bd307b5498b89dadf4374299482
#
_cell.length_a   1.000
_cell.length_b   1.000
_cell.length_c   1.000
_cell.angle_alpha   90.00
_cell.angle_beta   90.00
_cell.angle_gamma   90.00
#
_symmetry.space_group_name_H-M   'P 1'
#
loop_
_entity.id
_entity.type
_entity.pdbx_description
1 polymer ?
#
loop_
_entity_poly.entity_id
_entity_poly.type
_entity_poly.pdbx_seq_one_letter_code
_entity_poly.pdbx_strand_id
1 'polypeptide(L)'
;MKKLFVSTGVVVIGVAGLQAVCAAGSDLISPKAWNVSGTLRTFYDDNYAIGTTKQGSGGLEVSPSISVNVPLQQTDLGIRYYYTLYYYNDRDNLGINPFDQSHQIEVWMDHAFNPNWKFKLTDHVGIGQEPDLLQPNPLGGNPINYRVSGNNIANYANVSLDGQWTHNFGTSLSYANNYIDYDNNGATVTGGVPTSGLAEPPTLLAFNSSRVAPGWRTVAGGASLSGLLDRIEQNIALDFSWTFSPETKISFGYSFNQVNYTGNEPIAVYNFATGVGATVYPGPPPFLAAPFSATGPKSLVYYSNNRDSRSHNGHVSLNHQLTANISLAVSAGVSYNDSYNDPIQRTTSLSPSASASLSYTYIPGSYVQLGINQGENSTDVVAPGSNGSLTQYQHSTTVYADWNHRITDKLSGTLIARFNYASFEGGAANTQTEENYNVGLNFSYRFNRHFTADAGYNFDDLVTSLSSRGFIRNRVYLGLTATY
;
A
#
# COMPACT_ATOMS: atom_id res chain seq x y z
N MET A 1 21.06 -41.09 1.30
CA MET A 1 19.62 -40.76 1.46
C MET A 1 19.54 -39.32 1.99
N LYS A 2 19.38 -38.35 1.11
CA LYS A 2 19.18 -36.94 1.49
C LYS A 2 17.69 -36.74 1.73
N LYS A 3 17.28 -36.57 2.97
CA LYS A 3 15.89 -36.23 3.32
C LYS A 3 15.66 -34.77 2.91
N LEU A 4 14.80 -34.56 1.93
CA LEU A 4 14.26 -33.28 1.55
C LEU A 4 13.36 -32.83 2.72
N PHE A 5 13.80 -31.83 3.49
CA PHE A 5 12.93 -31.15 4.44
C PHE A 5 12.05 -30.19 3.65
N VAL A 6 10.81 -30.59 3.42
CA VAL A 6 9.74 -29.67 3.02
C VAL A 6 9.42 -28.84 4.25
N SER A 7 9.90 -27.60 4.29
CA SER A 7 9.45 -26.63 5.29
C SER A 7 8.01 -26.27 4.96
N THR A 8 7.06 -26.76 5.73
CA THR A 8 5.70 -26.23 5.78
C THR A 8 5.78 -24.83 6.37
N GLY A 9 6.02 -23.83 5.53
CA GLY A 9 5.90 -22.45 5.90
C GLY A 9 4.47 -22.16 6.32
N VAL A 10 4.28 -21.57 7.48
CA VAL A 10 3.02 -20.93 7.85
C VAL A 10 2.80 -19.84 6.81
N VAL A 11 1.87 -20.05 5.90
CA VAL A 11 1.39 -18.98 5.02
C VAL A 11 0.55 -18.08 5.91
N VAL A 12 1.19 -17.04 6.46
CA VAL A 12 0.46 -15.82 6.77
C VAL A 12 -0.15 -15.41 5.44
N ILE A 13 -1.48 -15.38 5.36
CA ILE A 13 -2.23 -14.97 4.17
C ILE A 13 -2.02 -13.47 4.02
N GLY A 14 -0.93 -13.13 3.45
CA GLY A 14 -0.48 -11.81 3.12
C GLY A 14 0.74 -12.00 2.23
N VAL A 15 0.51 -12.03 0.95
CA VAL A 15 1.47 -11.48 0.05
C VAL A 15 2.79 -12.22 -0.19
N ALA A 16 2.71 -13.49 -0.51
CA ALA A 16 3.83 -14.17 -1.18
C ALA A 16 3.90 -13.90 -2.70
N GLY A 17 2.93 -13.15 -3.28
CA GLY A 17 2.79 -13.07 -4.74
C GLY A 17 3.69 -12.06 -5.44
N LEU A 18 4.14 -11.00 -4.79
CA LEU A 18 4.79 -9.88 -5.48
C LEU A 18 6.30 -9.76 -5.32
N GLN A 19 6.87 -10.34 -4.29
CA GLN A 19 8.32 -10.49 -4.24
C GLN A 19 8.88 -11.30 -5.43
N ALA A 20 8.04 -12.11 -6.08
CA ALA A 20 8.42 -12.86 -7.27
C ALA A 20 8.64 -12.01 -8.52
N VAL A 21 8.03 -10.84 -8.64
CA VAL A 21 8.15 -10.03 -9.87
C VAL A 21 9.48 -9.29 -9.93
N CYS A 22 9.99 -8.81 -8.81
CA CYS A 22 11.36 -8.30 -8.74
C CYS A 22 12.41 -9.43 -8.59
N ALA A 23 12.01 -10.59 -8.03
CA ALA A 23 12.88 -11.73 -7.78
C ALA A 23 12.94 -12.76 -8.91
N ALA A 24 12.09 -12.66 -9.95
CA ALA A 24 12.14 -13.60 -11.09
C ALA A 24 13.49 -13.63 -11.84
N GLY A 25 14.39 -12.72 -11.51
CA GLY A 25 15.79 -12.75 -11.97
C GLY A 25 16.81 -13.31 -10.98
N SER A 26 16.43 -13.57 -9.72
CA SER A 26 17.40 -13.83 -8.64
C SER A 26 17.45 -15.27 -8.10
N ASP A 27 16.61 -16.18 -8.58
CA ASP A 27 16.63 -17.61 -8.15
C ASP A 27 17.82 -18.43 -8.67
N LEU A 28 18.86 -17.76 -9.11
CA LEU A 28 20.16 -18.38 -9.08
C LEU A 28 20.71 -18.18 -7.66
N ILE A 29 20.61 -19.21 -6.85
CA ILE A 29 21.40 -19.35 -5.61
C ILE A 29 22.85 -19.05 -6.03
N SER A 30 23.21 -17.78 -5.97
CA SER A 30 24.62 -17.39 -6.10
C SER A 30 25.31 -18.03 -4.90
N PRO A 31 26.36 -18.83 -5.08
CA PRO A 31 27.14 -19.32 -3.94
C PRO A 31 27.84 -18.17 -3.20
N LYS A 32 27.72 -16.95 -3.70
CA LYS A 32 28.28 -15.74 -3.11
C LYS A 32 27.32 -15.18 -2.04
N ALA A 33 27.87 -14.76 -0.93
CA ALA A 33 27.14 -14.08 0.13
C ALA A 33 26.65 -12.69 -0.27
N TRP A 34 27.01 -12.21 -1.44
CA TRP A 34 26.61 -10.89 -1.95
C TRP A 34 26.32 -10.94 -3.46
N ASN A 35 25.47 -10.05 -3.91
CA ASN A 35 25.09 -9.87 -5.30
C ASN A 35 24.99 -8.36 -5.58
N VAL A 36 25.49 -7.93 -6.73
CA VAL A 36 25.35 -6.56 -7.23
C VAL A 36 24.69 -6.62 -8.60
N SER A 37 23.67 -5.81 -8.82
CA SER A 37 23.05 -5.70 -10.14
C SER A 37 22.82 -4.23 -10.50
N GLY A 38 22.67 -3.98 -11.80
CA GLY A 38 22.29 -2.69 -12.34
C GLY A 38 21.34 -2.87 -13.50
N THR A 39 20.22 -2.17 -13.45
CA THR A 39 19.20 -2.17 -14.50
C THR A 39 19.19 -0.82 -15.20
N LEU A 40 19.15 -0.84 -16.51
CA LEU A 40 18.91 0.33 -17.36
C LEU A 40 17.65 0.05 -18.17
N ARG A 41 16.64 0.94 -18.06
CA ARG A 41 15.38 0.86 -18.81
C ARG A 41 15.10 2.16 -19.54
N THR A 42 14.51 2.06 -20.71
CA THR A 42 13.77 3.15 -21.33
C THR A 42 12.29 2.89 -21.14
N PHE A 43 11.52 3.96 -20.96
CA PHE A 43 10.07 3.86 -20.77
C PHE A 43 9.34 5.00 -21.47
N TYR A 44 8.05 4.78 -21.71
CA TYR A 44 7.08 5.81 -22.03
C TYR A 44 5.88 5.67 -21.10
N ASP A 45 5.48 6.77 -20.49
CA ASP A 45 4.36 6.89 -19.58
C ASP A 45 3.42 7.97 -20.10
N ASP A 46 2.17 7.62 -20.41
CA ASP A 46 1.19 8.54 -21.00
C ASP A 46 0.53 9.49 -19.97
N ASN A 47 0.74 9.23 -18.68
CA ASN A 47 0.19 10.06 -17.60
C ASN A 47 1.06 10.00 -16.33
N TYR A 48 2.32 10.41 -16.43
CA TYR A 48 3.26 10.34 -15.31
C TYR A 48 2.82 11.14 -14.07
N ALA A 49 1.97 12.14 -14.28
CA ALA A 49 1.46 12.98 -13.20
C ALA A 49 0.19 12.42 -12.55
N ILE A 50 -0.31 11.22 -12.98
CA ILE A 50 -1.54 10.57 -12.50
C ILE A 50 -2.73 11.52 -12.37
N GLY A 51 -2.98 12.31 -13.40
CA GLY A 51 -4.02 13.32 -13.42
C GLY A 51 -5.17 13.01 -14.34
N THR A 52 -6.30 13.70 -14.13
CA THR A 52 -7.44 13.67 -15.04
C THR A 52 -7.09 14.13 -16.46
N THR A 53 -6.13 15.04 -16.58
CA THR A 53 -5.53 15.44 -17.85
C THR A 53 -4.21 14.72 -18.03
N LYS A 54 -4.12 13.91 -19.07
CA LYS A 54 -2.92 13.13 -19.35
C LYS A 54 -1.73 14.03 -19.69
N GLN A 55 -0.60 13.72 -19.07
CA GLN A 55 0.69 14.29 -19.37
C GLN A 55 1.68 13.15 -19.61
N GLY A 56 2.02 12.93 -20.89
CA GLY A 56 2.92 11.86 -21.27
C GLY A 56 4.37 12.30 -21.25
N SER A 57 5.28 11.37 -20.97
CA SER A 57 6.73 11.57 -21.12
C SER A 57 7.43 10.26 -21.40
N GLY A 58 8.40 10.30 -22.30
CA GLY A 58 9.43 9.27 -22.40
C GLY A 58 10.52 9.51 -21.37
N GLY A 59 11.29 8.46 -21.04
CA GLY A 59 12.33 8.62 -20.06
C GLY A 59 13.31 7.44 -19.97
N LEU A 60 14.22 7.59 -19.03
CA LEU A 60 15.22 6.57 -18.68
C LEU A 60 15.12 6.26 -17.18
N GLU A 61 15.28 4.99 -16.86
CA GLU A 61 15.39 4.48 -15.49
C GLU A 61 16.75 3.82 -15.31
N VAL A 62 17.44 4.17 -14.23
CA VAL A 62 18.69 3.53 -13.80
C VAL A 62 18.51 3.01 -12.39
N SER A 63 18.64 1.69 -12.21
CA SER A 63 18.37 1.04 -10.93
C SER A 63 19.52 0.11 -10.52
N PRO A 64 20.57 0.61 -9.84
CA PRO A 64 21.56 -0.22 -9.20
C PRO A 64 21.00 -0.86 -7.92
N SER A 65 21.42 -2.08 -7.63
CA SER A 65 21.09 -2.77 -6.40
C SER A 65 22.26 -3.57 -5.84
N ILE A 66 22.26 -3.75 -4.53
CA ILE A 66 23.18 -4.62 -3.81
C ILE A 66 22.39 -5.44 -2.81
N SER A 67 22.71 -6.72 -2.70
CA SER A 67 22.17 -7.58 -1.65
C SER A 67 23.28 -8.41 -1.02
N VAL A 68 23.14 -8.64 0.29
CA VAL A 68 24.00 -9.53 1.08
C VAL A 68 23.07 -10.51 1.79
N ASN A 69 23.38 -11.80 1.68
CA ASN A 69 22.69 -12.84 2.41
C ASN A 69 23.71 -13.73 3.12
N VAL A 70 23.53 -13.93 4.42
CA VAL A 70 24.42 -14.71 5.28
C VAL A 70 23.64 -15.89 5.85
N PRO A 71 23.59 -17.03 5.12
CA PRO A 71 22.95 -18.23 5.61
C PRO A 71 23.85 -18.92 6.64
N LEU A 72 23.41 -18.97 7.89
CA LEU A 72 24.00 -19.72 8.99
C LEU A 72 23.19 -21.00 9.24
N GLN A 73 23.64 -21.88 10.11
CA GLN A 73 22.97 -23.17 10.35
C GLN A 73 21.51 -23.03 10.84
N GLN A 74 21.24 -22.02 11.67
CA GLN A 74 19.93 -21.77 12.28
C GLN A 74 19.40 -20.36 11.98
N THR A 75 20.14 -19.56 11.24
CA THR A 75 19.78 -18.16 10.95
C THR A 75 20.03 -17.87 9.48
N ASP A 76 19.03 -17.31 8.82
CA ASP A 76 19.17 -16.66 7.51
C ASP A 76 19.00 -15.16 7.72
N LEU A 77 20.05 -14.38 7.44
CA LEU A 77 20.07 -12.93 7.62
C LEU A 77 20.45 -12.28 6.31
N GLY A 78 19.66 -11.31 5.87
CA GLY A 78 20.00 -10.57 4.67
C GLY A 78 19.60 -9.11 4.70
N ILE A 79 20.25 -8.37 3.82
CA ILE A 79 19.95 -6.97 3.52
C ILE A 79 20.01 -6.77 2.01
N ARG A 80 19.09 -5.96 1.51
CA ARG A 80 19.04 -5.58 0.11
C ARG A 80 18.78 -4.08 0.01
N TYR A 81 19.48 -3.42 -0.88
CA TYR A 81 19.30 -2.01 -1.17
C TYR A 81 19.09 -1.82 -2.66
N TYR A 82 18.08 -1.05 -3.02
CA TYR A 82 17.81 -0.59 -4.38
C TYR A 82 17.82 0.94 -4.41
N TYR A 83 18.45 1.48 -5.40
CA TYR A 83 18.28 2.87 -5.78
C TYR A 83 17.64 2.92 -7.15
N THR A 84 16.70 3.82 -7.38
CA THR A 84 16.12 4.03 -8.71
C THR A 84 16.10 5.51 -9.02
N LEU A 85 16.63 5.86 -10.17
CA LEU A 85 16.58 7.20 -10.75
C LEU A 85 15.76 7.14 -12.02
N TYR A 86 14.70 7.95 -12.09
CA TYR A 86 13.92 8.18 -13.29
C TYR A 86 14.26 9.54 -13.87
N TYR A 87 14.46 9.62 -15.18
CA TYR A 87 14.57 10.85 -15.93
C TYR A 87 13.41 10.95 -16.91
N TYR A 88 12.68 12.06 -16.89
CA TYR A 88 11.52 12.35 -17.73
C TYR A 88 11.85 13.47 -18.72
N ASN A 89 11.82 13.16 -20.03
CA ASN A 89 12.24 14.09 -21.08
C ASN A 89 11.40 15.39 -21.14
N ASP A 90 10.09 15.28 -20.87
CA ASP A 90 9.15 16.38 -21.13
C ASP A 90 8.91 17.28 -19.91
N ARG A 91 9.38 16.88 -18.72
CA ARG A 91 9.23 17.68 -17.48
C ARG A 91 10.10 18.96 -17.53
N ASP A 92 11.27 18.91 -18.11
CA ASP A 92 12.19 20.04 -18.22
C ASP A 92 11.56 21.19 -19.01
N ASN A 93 10.82 20.87 -20.07
CA ASN A 93 10.10 21.87 -20.88
C ASN A 93 8.99 22.60 -20.09
N LEU A 94 8.54 22.04 -18.99
CA LEU A 94 7.51 22.60 -18.11
C LEU A 94 8.09 23.30 -16.88
N GLY A 95 9.42 23.37 -16.75
CA GLY A 95 10.10 23.92 -15.58
C GLY A 95 9.91 23.06 -14.32
N ILE A 96 9.61 21.77 -14.48
CA ILE A 96 9.47 20.79 -13.40
C ILE A 96 10.75 19.96 -13.33
N ASN A 97 11.17 19.59 -12.12
CA ASN A 97 12.32 18.71 -11.95
C ASN A 97 12.16 17.44 -12.81
N PRO A 98 13.07 17.18 -13.77
CA PRO A 98 12.98 16.02 -14.63
C PRO A 98 13.36 14.69 -13.94
N PHE A 99 13.88 14.74 -12.72
CA PHE A 99 14.35 13.57 -11.99
C PHE A 99 13.43 13.20 -10.84
N ASP A 100 13.06 11.93 -10.79
CA ASP A 100 12.51 11.28 -9.62
C ASP A 100 13.50 10.24 -9.12
N GLN A 101 13.59 10.09 -7.81
CA GLN A 101 14.49 9.13 -7.20
C GLN A 101 13.79 8.36 -6.09
N SER A 102 14.16 7.10 -5.94
CA SER A 102 13.70 6.29 -4.84
C SER A 102 14.81 5.44 -4.25
N HIS A 103 14.70 5.18 -2.96
CA HIS A 103 15.57 4.30 -2.21
C HIS A 103 14.71 3.25 -1.54
N GLN A 104 15.09 2.00 -1.63
CA GLN A 104 14.41 0.90 -0.94
C GLN A 104 15.46 0.08 -0.21
N ILE A 105 15.21 -0.20 1.06
CA ILE A 105 16.04 -1.04 1.91
C ILE A 105 15.15 -2.15 2.44
N GLU A 106 15.57 -3.38 2.24
CA GLU A 106 14.92 -4.57 2.79
C GLU A 106 15.90 -5.27 3.75
N VAL A 107 15.44 -5.61 4.93
CA VAL A 107 16.18 -6.41 5.90
C VAL A 107 15.32 -7.59 6.29
N TRP A 108 15.90 -8.79 6.34
CA TRP A 108 15.21 -9.95 6.84
C TRP A 108 16.12 -10.79 7.74
N MET A 109 15.49 -11.44 8.69
CA MET A 109 16.12 -12.41 9.55
C MET A 109 15.14 -13.53 9.87
N ASP A 110 15.51 -14.75 9.54
CA ASP A 110 14.83 -15.97 9.94
C ASP A 110 15.74 -16.75 10.87
N HIS A 111 15.29 -16.97 12.12
CA HIS A 111 16.08 -17.71 13.11
C HIS A 111 15.27 -18.86 13.70
N ALA A 112 15.81 -20.08 13.62
CA ALA A 112 15.26 -21.26 14.26
C ALA A 112 15.98 -21.54 15.58
N PHE A 113 15.38 -21.19 16.72
CA PHE A 113 15.92 -21.54 18.04
C PHE A 113 16.05 -23.06 18.22
N ASN A 114 15.07 -23.77 17.66
CA ASN A 114 15.01 -25.22 17.59
C ASN A 114 13.96 -25.62 16.53
N PRO A 115 13.70 -26.90 16.26
CA PRO A 115 12.70 -27.33 15.27
C PRO A 115 11.27 -26.81 15.51
N ASN A 116 10.95 -26.46 16.76
CA ASN A 116 9.60 -26.06 17.17
C ASN A 116 9.42 -24.54 17.28
N TRP A 117 10.50 -23.76 17.39
CA TRP A 117 10.42 -22.33 17.62
C TRP A 117 11.21 -21.57 16.57
N LYS A 118 10.53 -20.67 15.88
CA LYS A 118 11.12 -19.82 14.84
C LYS A 118 10.78 -18.36 15.09
N PHE A 119 11.77 -17.53 14.90
CA PHE A 119 11.65 -16.08 14.91
C PHE A 119 11.87 -15.57 13.49
N LYS A 120 11.05 -14.62 13.08
CA LYS A 120 11.21 -13.90 11.81
C LYS A 120 11.13 -12.40 12.04
N LEU A 121 11.97 -11.68 11.34
CA LEU A 121 11.96 -10.23 11.25
C LEU A 121 12.05 -9.87 9.78
N THR A 122 11.20 -8.96 9.35
CA THR A 122 11.31 -8.29 8.04
C THR A 122 11.11 -6.80 8.25
N ASP A 123 11.91 -6.00 7.56
CA ASP A 123 11.78 -4.56 7.57
C ASP A 123 12.01 -4.04 6.16
N HIS A 124 11.13 -3.16 5.71
CA HIS A 124 11.20 -2.53 4.41
C HIS A 124 11.08 -1.02 4.58
N VAL A 125 12.08 -0.29 4.16
CA VAL A 125 12.10 1.17 4.13
C VAL A 125 12.08 1.63 2.68
N GLY A 126 11.07 2.41 2.31
CA GLY A 126 10.97 3.08 1.01
C GLY A 126 11.05 4.60 1.18
N ILE A 127 11.86 5.24 0.37
CA ILE A 127 11.88 6.70 0.22
C ILE A 127 11.67 6.97 -1.27
N GLY A 128 10.63 7.71 -1.63
CA GLY A 128 10.31 7.92 -3.03
C GLY A 128 9.19 8.91 -3.25
N GLN A 129 8.85 9.13 -4.51
CA GLN A 129 7.80 10.07 -4.91
C GLN A 129 6.49 9.38 -5.29
N GLU A 130 6.55 8.14 -5.75
CA GLU A 130 5.37 7.36 -6.10
C GLU A 130 5.19 6.18 -5.13
N PRO A 131 3.99 5.97 -4.60
CA PRO A 131 3.68 4.73 -3.90
C PRO A 131 3.70 3.56 -4.90
N ASP A 132 4.29 2.45 -4.52
CA ASP A 132 4.22 1.23 -5.31
C ASP A 132 2.83 0.58 -5.15
N LEU A 133 1.95 0.85 -6.10
CA LEU A 133 0.56 0.37 -6.10
C LEU A 133 0.44 -1.14 -6.34
N LEU A 134 1.48 -1.76 -6.85
CA LEU A 134 1.51 -3.20 -7.11
C LEU A 134 2.05 -3.99 -5.92
N GLN A 135 2.64 -3.32 -4.94
CA GLN A 135 3.08 -4.01 -3.74
C GLN A 135 1.90 -4.33 -2.82
N PRO A 136 1.90 -5.50 -2.27
CA PRO A 136 0.93 -5.89 -1.26
C PRO A 136 1.17 -5.13 0.04
N ASN A 137 0.11 -4.92 0.81
CA ASN A 137 0.24 -4.43 2.17
C ASN A 137 1.01 -5.45 3.01
N PRO A 138 2.19 -5.13 3.54
CA PRO A 138 2.99 -6.05 4.34
C PRO A 138 2.30 -6.52 5.62
N LEU A 139 1.26 -5.83 6.08
CA LEU A 139 0.43 -6.24 7.22
C LEU A 139 -0.65 -7.26 6.88
N GLY A 140 -0.75 -7.71 5.63
CA GLY A 140 -1.75 -8.68 5.21
C GLY A 140 -3.16 -8.13 5.06
N GLY A 141 -3.34 -6.82 5.11
CA GLY A 141 -4.60 -6.14 4.78
C GLY A 141 -4.77 -5.94 3.27
N ASN A 142 -5.88 -5.32 2.89
CA ASN A 142 -6.07 -4.90 1.50
C ASN A 142 -4.95 -3.93 1.08
N PRO A 143 -4.54 -3.94 -0.20
CA PRO A 143 -3.56 -2.98 -0.69
C PRO A 143 -4.02 -1.55 -0.39
N ILE A 144 -3.11 -0.76 0.15
CA ILE A 144 -3.39 0.65 0.42
C ILE A 144 -3.39 1.37 -0.92
N ASN A 145 -4.56 1.78 -1.38
CA ASN A 145 -4.73 2.48 -2.66
C ASN A 145 -4.54 3.99 -2.50
N TYR A 146 -3.44 4.42 -1.86
CA TYR A 146 -3.11 5.83 -1.85
C TYR A 146 -2.42 6.19 -3.18
N ARG A 147 -3.06 7.08 -3.93
CA ARG A 147 -2.63 7.47 -5.26
C ARG A 147 -2.14 8.91 -5.27
N VAL A 148 -1.33 9.21 -4.30
CA VAL A 148 -0.78 10.54 -4.16
C VAL A 148 0.69 10.50 -4.49
N SER A 149 1.06 11.18 -5.57
CA SER A 149 2.46 11.44 -5.87
C SER A 149 2.99 12.51 -4.93
N GLY A 150 4.03 12.21 -4.21
CA GLY A 150 4.70 13.13 -3.30
C GLY A 150 5.90 12.46 -2.64
N ASN A 151 6.90 13.25 -2.30
CA ASN A 151 8.03 12.74 -1.54
C ASN A 151 7.53 12.14 -0.23
N ASN A 152 7.88 10.91 0.02
CA ASN A 152 7.47 10.21 1.22
C ASN A 152 8.56 9.26 1.73
N ILE A 153 8.47 8.97 3.01
CA ILE A 153 9.18 7.87 3.66
C ILE A 153 8.11 6.89 4.15
N ALA A 154 8.24 5.64 3.76
CA ALA A 154 7.40 4.55 4.26
C ALA A 154 8.28 3.46 4.85
N ASN A 155 8.00 3.06 6.08
CA ASN A 155 8.67 1.93 6.74
C ASN A 155 7.63 0.88 7.13
N TYR A 156 7.92 -0.38 6.85
CA TYR A 156 7.07 -1.53 7.13
C TYR A 156 7.90 -2.58 7.85
N ALA A 157 7.78 -2.63 9.17
CA ALA A 157 8.46 -3.61 10.00
C ALA A 157 7.50 -4.69 10.48
N ASN A 158 7.94 -5.94 10.44
CA ASN A 158 7.19 -7.07 10.97
C ASN A 158 8.12 -7.99 11.75
N VAL A 159 7.67 -8.43 12.92
CA VAL A 159 8.35 -9.41 13.77
C VAL A 159 7.36 -10.51 14.11
N SER A 160 7.74 -11.77 13.97
CA SER A 160 6.91 -12.89 14.41
C SER A 160 7.70 -13.95 15.18
N LEU A 161 7.00 -14.59 16.09
CA LEU A 161 7.47 -15.74 16.84
C LEU A 161 6.48 -16.89 16.66
N ASP A 162 6.89 -17.90 15.93
CA ASP A 162 6.12 -19.10 15.66
C ASP A 162 6.54 -20.22 16.60
N GLY A 163 5.59 -20.82 17.31
CA GLY A 163 5.80 -21.91 18.25
C GLY A 163 4.96 -23.14 17.93
N GLN A 164 5.59 -24.30 17.78
CA GLN A 164 4.92 -25.59 17.64
C GLN A 164 4.97 -26.32 19.00
N TRP A 165 3.85 -26.37 19.69
CA TRP A 165 3.75 -26.95 21.04
C TRP A 165 3.60 -28.47 21.02
N THR A 166 2.80 -28.98 20.07
CA THR A 166 2.62 -30.40 19.82
C THR A 166 2.66 -30.67 18.32
N HIS A 167 2.58 -31.93 17.92
CA HIS A 167 2.53 -32.29 16.49
C HIS A 167 1.42 -31.56 15.73
N ASN A 168 0.28 -31.32 16.38
CA ASN A 168 -0.92 -30.76 15.76
C ASN A 168 -1.24 -29.32 16.16
N PHE A 169 -0.63 -28.79 17.22
CA PHE A 169 -0.97 -27.47 17.76
C PHE A 169 0.21 -26.53 17.77
N GLY A 170 0.00 -25.34 17.24
CA GLY A 170 1.00 -24.26 17.21
C GLY A 170 0.38 -22.90 17.51
N THR A 171 1.23 -21.94 17.79
CA THR A 171 0.88 -20.52 17.98
C THR A 171 1.79 -19.64 17.18
N SER A 172 1.29 -18.49 16.74
CA SER A 172 2.08 -17.42 16.13
C SER A 172 1.73 -16.10 16.82
N LEU A 173 2.73 -15.41 17.34
CA LEU A 173 2.63 -14.05 17.87
C LEU A 173 3.34 -13.13 16.88
N SER A 174 2.67 -12.10 16.40
CA SER A 174 3.29 -11.12 15.51
C SER A 174 3.04 -9.69 15.96
N TYR A 175 4.02 -8.84 15.67
CA TYR A 175 3.92 -7.39 15.78
C TYR A 175 4.35 -6.76 14.47
N ALA A 176 3.53 -5.87 13.94
CA ALA A 176 3.86 -5.09 12.77
C ALA A 176 3.71 -3.59 13.04
N ASN A 177 4.60 -2.81 12.46
CA ASN A 177 4.60 -1.36 12.53
C ASN A 177 4.75 -0.78 11.13
N ASN A 178 3.82 0.11 10.75
CA ASN A 178 3.94 0.92 9.54
C ASN A 178 4.11 2.37 9.95
N TYR A 179 5.10 3.03 9.39
CA TYR A 179 5.32 4.47 9.49
C TYR A 179 5.24 5.06 8.09
N ILE A 180 4.44 6.09 7.92
CA ILE A 180 4.27 6.81 6.65
C ILE A 180 4.37 8.30 6.94
N ASP A 181 5.23 8.98 6.19
CA ASP A 181 5.54 10.40 6.36
C ASP A 181 5.76 11.05 4.99
N TYR A 182 5.03 12.11 4.70
CA TYR A 182 5.11 12.88 3.46
C TYR A 182 5.76 14.24 3.72
N ASP A 183 6.72 14.61 2.88
CA ASP A 183 7.43 15.91 2.98
C ASP A 183 6.55 17.14 2.69
N ASN A 184 5.32 16.97 2.28
CA ASN A 184 4.41 18.06 1.96
C ASN A 184 3.79 18.64 3.24
N ASN A 185 4.61 19.34 4.02
CA ASN A 185 4.22 20.04 5.22
C ASN A 185 3.75 21.46 4.85
N GLY A 186 2.46 21.73 5.09
CA GLY A 186 1.94 23.09 5.03
C GLY A 186 2.16 23.81 3.70
N ALA A 187 1.47 23.43 2.65
CA ALA A 187 1.46 24.22 1.44
C ALA A 187 1.04 25.65 1.80
N THR A 188 1.97 26.60 1.68
CA THR A 188 1.70 28.02 1.88
C THR A 188 0.71 28.48 0.84
N VAL A 189 -0.52 28.71 1.25
CA VAL A 189 -1.52 29.30 0.37
C VAL A 189 -1.36 30.81 0.40
N THR A 190 -0.85 31.32 -0.70
CA THR A 190 -0.95 32.74 -1.01
C THR A 190 -2.22 32.94 -1.84
N GLY A 191 -3.26 33.48 -1.26
CA GLY A 191 -4.48 33.81 -2.01
C GLY A 191 -5.57 34.43 -1.15
N GLY A 192 -6.34 35.29 -1.74
CA GLY A 192 -7.46 36.00 -1.11
C GLY A 192 -8.75 35.17 -1.06
N VAL A 193 -9.78 35.66 -0.42
CA VAL A 193 -11.10 35.06 -0.28
C VAL A 193 -11.78 34.94 -1.67
N PRO A 194 -12.43 33.81 -2.03
CA PRO A 194 -13.20 33.71 -3.27
C PRO A 194 -14.31 34.75 -3.31
N THR A 195 -14.37 35.49 -4.38
CA THR A 195 -15.41 36.52 -4.58
C THR A 195 -16.69 35.99 -5.23
N SER A 196 -16.75 34.73 -5.58
CA SER A 196 -17.93 34.09 -6.16
C SER A 196 -18.48 33.00 -5.24
N GLY A 197 -19.67 33.25 -4.69
CA GLY A 197 -20.35 32.38 -3.73
C GLY A 197 -21.01 31.14 -4.28
N LEU A 198 -20.41 30.47 -5.25
CA LEU A 198 -20.86 29.16 -5.70
C LEU A 198 -19.97 28.10 -5.06
N ALA A 199 -20.46 27.57 -3.96
CA ALA A 199 -19.91 26.40 -3.32
C ALA A 199 -20.09 25.19 -4.24
N GLU A 200 -19.04 24.80 -4.93
CA GLU A 200 -18.90 23.40 -5.26
C GLU A 200 -18.79 22.61 -3.95
N PRO A 201 -19.36 21.42 -3.85
CA PRO A 201 -19.29 20.64 -2.64
C PRO A 201 -17.83 20.49 -2.20
N PRO A 202 -17.54 20.56 -0.88
CA PRO A 202 -16.19 20.53 -0.31
C PRO A 202 -15.47 19.20 -0.55
N THR A 203 -15.93 18.45 -1.48
CA THR A 203 -15.49 17.15 -1.82
C THR A 203 -14.12 17.21 -2.48
N LEU A 204 -13.09 16.77 -1.76
CA LEU A 204 -11.99 16.08 -2.40
C LEU A 204 -10.91 16.91 -3.05
N LEU A 205 -10.77 18.10 -2.60
CA LEU A 205 -9.75 19.03 -3.09
C LEU A 205 -8.35 18.75 -2.55
N ALA A 206 -8.24 17.71 -1.79
CA ALA A 206 -7.10 17.50 -0.94
C ALA A 206 -5.86 16.94 -1.63
N PHE A 207 -5.93 16.56 -2.89
CA PHE A 207 -4.93 15.60 -3.38
C PHE A 207 -3.81 16.15 -4.23
N ASN A 208 -3.84 17.42 -4.55
CA ASN A 208 -2.68 18.02 -5.22
C ASN A 208 -2.77 19.54 -5.16
N SER A 209 -1.90 20.18 -4.40
CA SER A 209 -1.83 21.64 -4.31
C SER A 209 -1.54 22.32 -5.66
N SER A 210 -0.99 21.60 -6.62
CA SER A 210 -0.77 22.07 -7.98
C SER A 210 -2.00 21.93 -8.90
N ARG A 211 -3.09 21.29 -8.44
CA ARG A 211 -4.28 20.95 -9.26
C ARG A 211 -5.59 21.43 -8.68
N VAL A 212 -5.55 22.49 -7.91
CA VAL A 212 -6.77 23.15 -7.41
C VAL A 212 -7.55 23.69 -8.61
N ALA A 213 -8.83 23.30 -8.71
CA ALA A 213 -9.72 23.80 -9.76
C ALA A 213 -9.74 25.34 -9.77
N PRO A 214 -9.84 25.98 -10.96
CA PRO A 214 -9.96 27.43 -11.06
C PRO A 214 -11.12 27.95 -10.21
N GLY A 215 -10.88 28.86 -9.28
CA GLY A 215 -11.87 29.39 -8.34
C GLY A 215 -11.64 29.04 -6.87
N TRP A 216 -10.92 27.99 -6.58
CA TRP A 216 -10.61 27.54 -5.21
C TRP A 216 -9.26 28.06 -4.65
N ARG A 217 -8.50 28.76 -5.47
CA ARG A 217 -7.14 29.24 -5.12
C ARG A 217 -7.07 30.16 -3.92
N THR A 218 -8.19 30.55 -3.39
CA THR A 218 -8.24 31.70 -2.51
C THR A 218 -8.65 31.41 -1.10
N VAL A 219 -9.15 30.23 -0.76
CA VAL A 219 -9.56 29.90 0.61
C VAL A 219 -8.86 28.71 1.20
N ALA A 220 -8.41 27.82 0.35
CA ALA A 220 -7.75 26.65 0.84
C ALA A 220 -6.94 26.03 -0.29
N GLY A 221 -5.66 26.00 -0.19
CA GLY A 221 -4.97 24.84 -0.66
C GLY A 221 -5.56 23.67 0.12
N GLY A 222 -5.77 22.51 -0.48
CA GLY A 222 -6.30 21.36 0.23
C GLY A 222 -5.50 21.03 1.50
N ALA A 223 -5.91 20.06 2.31
CA ALA A 223 -5.07 19.53 3.37
C ALA A 223 -3.73 19.12 2.78
N SER A 224 -2.67 19.32 3.53
CA SER A 224 -1.36 18.84 3.14
C SER A 224 -1.37 17.30 3.05
N LEU A 225 -0.49 16.73 2.26
CA LEU A 225 -0.32 15.27 2.25
C LEU A 225 0.07 14.75 3.63
N SER A 226 0.94 15.48 4.33
CA SER A 226 1.30 15.20 5.70
C SER A 226 0.07 15.15 6.62
N GLY A 227 -0.78 16.17 6.56
CA GLY A 227 -2.02 16.20 7.36
C GLY A 227 -2.97 15.03 7.09
N LEU A 228 -3.00 14.52 5.87
CA LEU A 228 -3.92 13.46 5.46
C LEU A 228 -3.35 12.05 5.63
N LEU A 229 -2.06 11.87 5.47
CA LEU A 229 -1.46 10.56 5.24
C LEU A 229 -0.39 10.17 6.26
N ASP A 230 0.25 11.16 6.93
CA ASP A 230 1.27 10.85 7.93
C ASP A 230 0.65 10.13 9.11
N ARG A 231 1.16 8.94 9.36
CA ARG A 231 0.64 8.10 10.43
C ARG A 231 1.59 6.98 10.82
N ILE A 232 1.31 6.45 11.99
CA ILE A 232 1.88 5.21 12.51
C ILE A 232 0.74 4.22 12.67
N GLU A 233 0.89 3.05 12.06
CA GLU A 233 -0.03 1.93 12.24
C GLU A 233 0.70 0.82 13.00
N GLN A 234 0.09 0.33 14.07
CA GLN A 234 0.63 -0.74 14.90
C GLN A 234 -0.35 -1.89 14.95
N ASN A 235 0.12 -3.10 14.72
CA ASN A 235 -0.69 -4.31 14.77
C ASN A 235 -0.02 -5.35 15.66
N ILE A 236 -0.77 -5.93 16.59
CA ILE A 236 -0.37 -7.09 17.36
C ILE A 236 -1.35 -8.21 17.05
N ALA A 237 -0.87 -9.36 16.63
CA ALA A 237 -1.73 -10.50 16.35
C ALA A 237 -1.26 -11.77 17.06
N LEU A 238 -2.23 -12.57 17.50
CA LEU A 238 -2.02 -13.88 18.11
C LEU A 238 -2.91 -14.89 17.42
N ASP A 239 -2.30 -15.91 16.85
CA ASP A 239 -2.95 -17.00 16.14
C ASP A 239 -2.71 -18.34 16.82
N PHE A 240 -3.75 -19.13 16.94
CA PHE A 240 -3.74 -20.52 17.36
C PHE A 240 -4.04 -21.40 16.18
N SER A 241 -3.20 -22.35 15.88
CA SER A 241 -3.33 -23.20 14.71
C SER A 241 -3.44 -24.66 15.08
N TRP A 242 -4.33 -25.38 14.40
CA TRP A 242 -4.54 -26.80 14.55
C TRP A 242 -4.41 -27.52 13.21
N THR A 243 -3.48 -28.45 13.13
CA THR A 243 -3.25 -29.31 11.97
C THR A 243 -4.07 -30.59 12.12
N PHE A 244 -5.15 -30.71 11.35
CA PHE A 244 -6.03 -31.88 11.34
C PHE A 244 -5.44 -33.05 10.55
N SER A 245 -4.84 -32.73 9.41
CA SER A 245 -4.13 -33.66 8.55
C SER A 245 -2.92 -32.93 7.95
N PRO A 246 -1.97 -33.63 7.32
CA PRO A 246 -0.86 -32.99 6.60
C PRO A 246 -1.32 -31.94 5.57
N GLU A 247 -2.54 -32.09 5.04
CA GLU A 247 -3.12 -31.22 4.03
C GLU A 247 -4.00 -30.09 4.61
N THR A 248 -4.43 -30.22 5.89
CA THR A 248 -5.49 -29.33 6.45
C THR A 248 -5.05 -28.69 7.76
N LYS A 249 -4.99 -27.37 7.76
CA LYS A 249 -4.72 -26.55 8.94
C LYS A 249 -5.83 -25.53 9.13
N ILE A 250 -6.36 -25.43 10.34
CA ILE A 250 -7.31 -24.38 10.76
C ILE A 250 -6.59 -23.47 11.76
N SER A 251 -6.86 -22.18 11.69
CA SER A 251 -6.34 -21.23 12.66
C SER A 251 -7.47 -20.32 13.17
N PHE A 252 -7.33 -19.91 14.43
CA PHE A 252 -8.18 -18.92 15.10
C PHE A 252 -7.27 -17.81 15.55
N GLY A 253 -7.56 -16.59 15.15
CA GLY A 253 -6.72 -15.47 15.43
C GLY A 253 -7.46 -14.27 16.00
N TYR A 254 -6.72 -13.49 16.75
CA TYR A 254 -7.13 -12.17 17.22
C TYR A 254 -6.03 -11.19 16.93
N SER A 255 -6.40 -9.99 16.43
CA SER A 255 -5.46 -8.89 16.30
C SER A 255 -6.02 -7.58 16.85
N PHE A 256 -5.14 -6.77 17.40
CA PHE A 256 -5.37 -5.40 17.78
C PHE A 256 -4.57 -4.50 16.85
N ASN A 257 -5.25 -3.54 16.23
CA ASN A 257 -4.62 -2.55 15.36
C ASN A 257 -4.91 -1.15 15.89
N GLN A 258 -3.91 -0.28 15.85
CA GLN A 258 -4.02 1.13 16.22
C GLN A 258 -3.39 1.98 15.12
N VAL A 259 -4.13 3.01 14.69
CA VAL A 259 -3.70 4.00 13.71
C VAL A 259 -3.66 5.36 14.39
N ASN A 260 -2.49 5.99 14.41
CA ASN A 260 -2.29 7.34 14.94
C ASN A 260 -1.77 8.24 13.82
N TYR A 261 -2.50 9.29 13.51
CA TYR A 261 -2.10 10.29 12.53
C TYR A 261 -1.15 11.30 13.16
N THR A 262 0.02 11.46 12.58
CA THR A 262 1.16 12.23 13.14
C THR A 262 1.36 13.61 12.52
N GLY A 263 0.71 13.91 11.38
CA GLY A 263 0.88 15.18 10.65
C GLY A 263 0.54 16.42 11.47
N ASN A 264 -0.33 16.28 12.49
CA ASN A 264 -0.73 17.35 13.43
C ASN A 264 -1.15 18.67 12.75
N GLU A 265 -1.74 18.57 11.56
CA GLU A 265 -2.17 19.69 10.73
C GLU A 265 -3.70 19.75 10.63
N PRO A 266 -4.28 20.95 10.41
CA PRO A 266 -5.70 21.06 10.12
C PRO A 266 -6.04 20.40 8.78
N ILE A 267 -7.07 19.54 8.79
CA ILE A 267 -7.50 18.78 7.61
C ILE A 267 -8.88 19.19 7.11
N ALA A 268 -9.74 19.73 7.98
CA ALA A 268 -11.07 20.20 7.63
C ALA A 268 -11.59 21.23 8.63
N VAL A 269 -12.58 22.02 8.21
CA VAL A 269 -13.34 22.94 9.07
C VAL A 269 -14.82 22.71 8.87
N TYR A 270 -15.57 22.59 9.94
CA TYR A 270 -17.02 22.51 9.93
C TYR A 270 -17.65 23.76 10.55
N ASN A 271 -18.64 24.35 9.86
CA ASN A 271 -19.35 25.52 10.34
C ASN A 271 -20.78 25.16 10.77
N PHE A 272 -21.03 25.18 12.07
CA PHE A 272 -22.33 24.86 12.66
C PHE A 272 -23.48 25.82 12.27
N ALA A 273 -23.18 27.04 11.88
CA ALA A 273 -24.23 28.01 11.54
C ALA A 273 -24.84 27.78 10.15
N THR A 274 -24.09 27.21 9.25
CA THR A 274 -24.54 26.97 7.85
C THR A 274 -24.90 25.52 7.60
N GLY A 275 -24.51 24.60 8.50
CA GLY A 275 -24.66 23.16 8.26
C GLY A 275 -23.80 22.66 7.08
N VAL A 276 -22.91 23.50 6.58
CA VAL A 276 -22.04 23.18 5.45
C VAL A 276 -20.65 22.89 6.00
N GLY A 277 -20.17 21.70 5.74
CA GLY A 277 -18.75 21.40 5.88
C GLY A 277 -17.98 22.27 4.89
N ALA A 278 -17.12 23.12 5.37
CA ALA A 278 -16.28 23.96 4.52
C ALA A 278 -14.82 23.62 4.75
N THR A 279 -14.24 23.16 3.68
CA THR A 279 -12.85 23.37 3.27
C THR A 279 -11.73 23.14 4.27
N VAL A 280 -10.92 22.38 3.82
CA VAL A 280 -9.58 22.05 4.17
C VAL A 280 -8.65 23.26 4.12
N TYR A 281 -7.86 23.47 5.14
CA TYR A 281 -6.84 24.50 5.23
C TYR A 281 -5.44 23.92 5.37
N PRO A 282 -4.50 24.31 4.56
CA PRO A 282 -3.11 24.28 4.93
C PRO A 282 -2.71 25.66 5.47
N GLY A 283 -2.16 25.70 6.65
CA GLY A 283 -1.60 26.90 7.23
C GLY A 283 -1.63 26.92 8.75
N PRO A 284 -0.74 27.68 9.40
CA PRO A 284 -0.68 27.75 10.83
C PRO A 284 -1.96 28.36 11.42
N PRO A 285 -2.34 28.03 12.66
CA PRO A 285 -3.56 28.45 13.37
C PRO A 285 -3.99 29.92 13.26
N PRO A 286 -3.12 30.91 13.08
CA PRO A 286 -3.54 32.30 12.97
C PRO A 286 -4.43 32.61 11.77
N PHE A 287 -4.32 31.83 10.67
CA PHE A 287 -5.18 32.04 9.50
C PHE A 287 -6.61 31.52 9.67
N LEU A 288 -6.80 30.56 10.58
CA LEU A 288 -8.12 30.04 10.91
C LEU A 288 -8.87 30.94 11.88
N ALA A 289 -8.18 31.77 12.63
CA ALA A 289 -8.78 32.65 13.62
C ALA A 289 -9.34 33.96 13.04
N ALA A 290 -8.85 34.42 11.89
CA ALA A 290 -9.22 35.72 11.32
C ALA A 290 -10.62 35.80 10.71
N PRO A 291 -11.14 34.79 9.99
CA PRO A 291 -12.54 34.77 9.54
C PRO A 291 -13.53 34.28 10.61
N PHE A 292 -13.04 33.64 11.67
CA PHE A 292 -13.87 33.06 12.73
C PHE A 292 -13.71 33.87 14.03
N SER A 293 -14.29 35.07 14.02
CA SER A 293 -14.38 35.90 15.24
C SER A 293 -15.04 35.10 16.39
N ALA A 294 -14.56 35.28 17.61
CA ALA A 294 -15.12 34.66 18.82
C ALA A 294 -16.60 34.96 19.05
N THR A 295 -17.17 35.89 18.29
CA THR A 295 -18.59 36.29 18.30
C THR A 295 -19.36 35.78 17.08
N GLY A 296 -18.67 35.05 16.12
CA GLY A 296 -19.28 34.46 14.95
C GLY A 296 -19.85 33.07 15.19
N PRO A 297 -20.43 32.43 14.16
CA PRO A 297 -20.94 31.06 14.25
C PRO A 297 -19.82 30.12 14.70
N LYS A 298 -20.17 29.19 15.59
CA LYS A 298 -19.22 28.20 16.12
C LYS A 298 -18.69 27.35 14.98
N SER A 299 -17.38 27.36 14.75
CA SER A 299 -16.68 26.49 13.79
C SER A 299 -15.84 25.50 14.54
N LEU A 300 -15.69 24.32 13.99
CA LEU A 300 -14.83 23.27 14.47
C LEU A 300 -13.75 23.01 13.44
N VAL A 301 -12.50 23.00 13.87
CA VAL A 301 -11.35 22.62 13.08
C VAL A 301 -11.01 21.17 13.38
N TYR A 302 -10.90 20.37 12.35
CA TYR A 302 -10.42 19.00 12.44
C TYR A 302 -8.93 18.97 12.15
N TYR A 303 -8.20 18.26 12.98
CA TYR A 303 -6.77 17.99 12.81
C TYR A 303 -6.56 16.52 12.39
N SER A 304 -5.38 16.21 11.88
CA SER A 304 -4.99 14.87 11.46
C SER A 304 -5.33 13.80 12.50
N ASN A 305 -4.97 14.06 13.77
CA ASN A 305 -5.21 13.15 14.90
C ASN A 305 -6.68 12.91 15.25
N ASN A 306 -7.62 13.71 14.71
CA ASN A 306 -9.05 13.42 14.86
C ASN A 306 -9.50 12.18 14.10
N ARG A 307 -8.62 11.62 13.29
CA ARG A 307 -8.81 10.35 12.55
C ARG A 307 -8.16 9.15 13.26
N ASP A 308 -7.57 9.35 14.42
CA ASP A 308 -6.99 8.26 15.20
C ASP A 308 -8.05 7.19 15.49
N SER A 309 -7.66 5.95 15.26
CA SER A 309 -8.57 4.83 15.39
C SER A 309 -7.87 3.60 15.94
N ARG A 310 -8.67 2.68 16.45
CA ARG A 310 -8.22 1.36 16.87
C ARG A 310 -9.23 0.31 16.45
N SER A 311 -8.75 -0.88 16.18
CA SER A 311 -9.62 -1.99 15.83
C SER A 311 -9.24 -3.28 16.54
N HIS A 312 -10.26 -4.10 16.77
CA HIS A 312 -10.16 -5.43 17.34
C HIS A 312 -10.70 -6.41 16.30
N ASN A 313 -9.87 -7.34 15.82
CA ASN A 313 -10.24 -8.26 14.76
C ASN A 313 -10.17 -9.68 15.29
N GLY A 314 -11.25 -10.45 15.10
CA GLY A 314 -11.27 -11.89 15.33
C GLY A 314 -11.48 -12.61 14.01
N HIS A 315 -10.71 -13.66 13.75
CA HIS A 315 -10.85 -14.41 12.50
C HIS A 315 -10.65 -15.92 12.66
N VAL A 316 -11.18 -16.65 11.69
CA VAL A 316 -10.96 -18.07 11.49
C VAL A 316 -10.41 -18.28 10.10
N SER A 317 -9.38 -19.08 9.95
CA SER A 317 -8.79 -19.40 8.65
C SER A 317 -8.63 -20.91 8.44
N LEU A 318 -8.77 -21.33 7.18
CA LEU A 318 -8.56 -22.68 6.71
C LEU A 318 -7.49 -22.65 5.61
N ASN A 319 -6.43 -23.43 5.78
CA ASN A 319 -5.46 -23.74 4.73
C ASN A 319 -5.59 -25.22 4.37
N HIS A 320 -5.85 -25.51 3.10
CA HIS A 320 -6.07 -26.86 2.63
C HIS A 320 -5.31 -27.12 1.32
N GLN A 321 -4.50 -28.18 1.31
CA GLN A 321 -3.81 -28.66 0.12
C GLN A 321 -4.74 -29.61 -0.62
N LEU A 322 -5.43 -29.13 -1.66
CA LEU A 322 -6.39 -29.91 -2.44
C LEU A 322 -5.70 -31.05 -3.22
N THR A 323 -4.52 -30.77 -3.76
CA THR A 323 -3.62 -31.73 -4.43
C THR A 323 -2.18 -31.30 -4.16
N ALA A 324 -1.20 -32.09 -4.56
CA ALA A 324 0.21 -31.73 -4.44
C ALA A 324 0.56 -30.36 -5.09
N ASN A 325 -0.28 -29.91 -6.03
CA ASN A 325 -0.03 -28.70 -6.85
C ASN A 325 -1.07 -27.60 -6.64
N ILE A 326 -2.15 -27.87 -5.90
CA ILE A 326 -3.25 -26.90 -5.69
C ILE A 326 -3.45 -26.69 -4.18
N SER A 327 -3.30 -25.44 -3.75
CA SER A 327 -3.58 -25.02 -2.38
C SER A 327 -4.70 -23.98 -2.33
N LEU A 328 -5.56 -24.12 -1.32
CA LEU A 328 -6.65 -23.21 -1.00
C LEU A 328 -6.43 -22.61 0.38
N ALA A 329 -6.57 -21.31 0.49
CA ALA A 329 -6.61 -20.60 1.75
C ALA A 329 -7.89 -19.76 1.81
N VAL A 330 -8.63 -19.86 2.92
CA VAL A 330 -9.86 -19.08 3.17
C VAL A 330 -9.81 -18.54 4.58
N SER A 331 -10.20 -17.28 4.76
CA SER A 331 -10.35 -16.66 6.07
C SER A 331 -11.65 -15.87 6.13
N ALA A 332 -12.29 -15.86 7.30
CA ALA A 332 -13.43 -15.03 7.60
C ALA A 332 -13.29 -14.46 9.02
N GLY A 333 -13.67 -13.22 9.19
CA GLY A 333 -13.51 -12.52 10.45
C GLY A 333 -14.49 -11.37 10.64
N VAL A 334 -14.35 -10.73 11.78
CA VAL A 334 -15.11 -9.53 12.17
C VAL A 334 -14.15 -8.54 12.79
N SER A 335 -14.24 -7.31 12.36
CA SER A 335 -13.51 -6.17 12.89
C SER A 335 -14.45 -5.23 13.64
N TYR A 336 -14.14 -4.93 14.90
CA TYR A 336 -14.73 -3.83 15.64
C TYR A 336 -13.79 -2.64 15.58
N ASN A 337 -14.22 -1.55 14.94
CA ASN A 337 -13.44 -0.35 14.73
C ASN A 337 -13.98 0.79 15.59
N ASP A 338 -13.09 1.61 16.12
CA ASP A 338 -13.38 2.70 17.05
C ASP A 338 -12.54 3.93 16.68
N SER A 339 -13.18 4.92 16.06
CA SER A 339 -12.62 6.25 15.81
C SER A 339 -12.81 7.09 17.08
N TYR A 340 -11.89 6.92 18.03
CA TYR A 340 -12.05 7.43 19.39
C TYR A 340 -11.75 8.93 19.54
N ASN A 341 -11.10 9.55 18.55
CA ASN A 341 -10.61 10.92 18.64
C ASN A 341 -11.42 11.93 17.80
N ASP A 342 -12.58 11.51 17.27
CA ASP A 342 -13.49 12.41 16.55
C ASP A 342 -14.08 13.44 17.54
N PRO A 343 -13.95 14.76 17.25
CA PRO A 343 -14.35 15.82 18.20
C PRO A 343 -15.87 16.02 18.29
N ILE A 344 -16.65 15.49 17.37
CA ILE A 344 -18.12 15.60 17.39
C ILE A 344 -18.75 14.35 17.95
N GLN A 345 -18.40 13.21 17.39
CA GLN A 345 -19.02 11.95 17.75
C GLN A 345 -18.04 10.80 17.54
N ARG A 346 -17.69 10.14 18.63
CA ARG A 346 -16.99 8.87 18.57
C ARG A 346 -17.78 7.90 17.70
N THR A 347 -17.17 7.43 16.63
CA THR A 347 -17.81 6.53 15.69
C THR A 347 -17.25 5.13 15.87
N THR A 348 -18.15 4.16 15.99
CA THR A 348 -17.79 2.75 16.06
C THR A 348 -18.46 1.98 14.93
N SER A 349 -17.79 1.03 14.34
CA SER A 349 -18.33 0.13 13.34
C SER A 349 -18.03 -1.32 13.64
N LEU A 350 -18.86 -2.21 13.13
CA LEU A 350 -18.65 -3.65 13.15
C LEU A 350 -18.67 -4.11 11.69
N SER A 351 -17.52 -4.51 11.17
CA SER A 351 -17.32 -4.82 9.75
C SER A 351 -16.91 -6.27 9.57
N PRO A 352 -17.55 -7.03 8.66
CA PRO A 352 -17.07 -8.34 8.28
C PRO A 352 -15.79 -8.23 7.45
N SER A 353 -14.90 -9.20 7.60
CA SER A 353 -13.74 -9.38 6.74
C SER A 353 -13.73 -10.80 6.18
N ALA A 354 -13.30 -10.95 4.95
CA ALA A 354 -13.17 -12.23 4.29
C ALA A 354 -12.02 -12.24 3.30
N SER A 355 -11.34 -13.36 3.19
CA SER A 355 -10.36 -13.58 2.13
C SER A 355 -10.40 -15.01 1.64
N ALA A 356 -10.11 -15.19 0.35
CA ALA A 356 -9.90 -16.50 -0.23
C ALA A 356 -8.80 -16.43 -1.28
N SER A 357 -7.95 -17.44 -1.36
CA SER A 357 -6.95 -17.56 -2.41
C SER A 357 -6.79 -19.01 -2.84
N LEU A 358 -6.59 -19.19 -4.14
CA LEU A 358 -6.31 -20.48 -4.78
C LEU A 358 -4.98 -20.34 -5.53
N SER A 359 -4.04 -21.22 -5.25
CA SER A 359 -2.75 -21.27 -5.94
C SER A 359 -2.61 -22.61 -6.65
N TYR A 360 -2.22 -22.58 -7.93
CA TYR A 360 -1.98 -23.75 -8.77
C TYR A 360 -0.62 -23.70 -9.42
N THR A 361 0.28 -24.60 -9.03
CA THR A 361 1.58 -24.79 -9.65
C THR A 361 1.49 -25.91 -10.67
N TYR A 362 1.44 -25.59 -11.97
CA TYR A 362 1.20 -26.60 -13.02
C TYR A 362 2.47 -27.17 -13.63
N ILE A 363 3.59 -26.43 -13.59
CA ILE A 363 4.94 -26.91 -13.89
C ILE A 363 5.95 -26.21 -12.96
N PRO A 364 7.14 -26.76 -12.72
CA PRO A 364 8.17 -26.11 -11.92
C PRO A 364 8.52 -24.70 -12.44
N GLY A 365 8.36 -23.69 -11.60
CA GLY A 365 8.56 -22.28 -11.96
C GLY A 365 7.38 -21.60 -12.65
N SER A 366 6.21 -22.28 -12.74
CA SER A 366 4.99 -21.67 -13.31
C SER A 366 3.78 -21.93 -12.42
N TYR A 367 3.10 -20.86 -12.08
CA TYR A 367 1.91 -20.92 -11.20
C TYR A 367 0.87 -19.88 -11.62
N VAL A 368 -0.34 -20.12 -11.18
CA VAL A 368 -1.45 -19.17 -11.17
C VAL A 368 -1.93 -19.04 -9.74
N GLN A 369 -2.08 -17.82 -9.27
CA GLN A 369 -2.75 -17.51 -8.01
C GLN A 369 -3.92 -16.58 -8.27
N LEU A 370 -5.07 -16.92 -7.73
CA LEU A 370 -6.28 -16.10 -7.75
C LEU A 370 -6.69 -15.82 -6.32
N GLY A 371 -7.17 -14.63 -6.06
CA GLY A 371 -7.66 -14.34 -4.72
C GLY A 371 -8.63 -13.18 -4.67
N ILE A 372 -9.32 -13.12 -3.53
CA ILE A 372 -10.23 -12.05 -3.15
C ILE A 372 -9.99 -11.69 -1.69
N ASN A 373 -9.99 -10.40 -1.42
CA ASN A 373 -9.90 -9.83 -0.08
C ASN A 373 -10.99 -8.80 0.10
N GLN A 374 -11.68 -8.84 1.23
CA GLN A 374 -12.66 -7.85 1.65
C GLN A 374 -12.38 -7.41 3.08
N GLY A 375 -12.44 -6.11 3.34
CA GLY A 375 -12.27 -5.56 4.68
C GLY A 375 -12.40 -4.05 4.73
N GLU A 376 -12.30 -3.52 5.93
CA GLU A 376 -12.30 -2.09 6.21
C GLU A 376 -10.84 -1.59 6.31
N ASN A 377 -10.59 -0.42 5.73
CA ASN A 377 -9.27 0.22 5.73
C ASN A 377 -9.38 1.71 6.01
N SER A 378 -8.29 2.29 6.49
CA SER A 378 -8.13 3.74 6.50
C SER A 378 -8.29 4.31 5.08
N THR A 379 -8.75 5.54 4.98
CA THR A 379 -8.93 6.23 3.71
C THR A 379 -8.03 7.47 3.63
N ASP A 380 -7.67 7.86 2.41
CA ASP A 380 -7.03 9.14 2.10
C ASP A 380 -8.05 10.26 1.84
N VAL A 381 -9.35 9.93 1.86
CA VAL A 381 -10.44 10.87 1.65
C VAL A 381 -10.91 11.44 2.98
N VAL A 382 -10.88 12.77 3.09
CA VAL A 382 -11.45 13.50 4.22
C VAL A 382 -12.51 14.45 3.69
N ALA A 383 -13.75 14.18 4.03
CA ALA A 383 -14.89 14.98 3.58
C ALA A 383 -15.88 15.17 4.74
N PRO A 384 -15.95 16.39 5.31
CA PRO A 384 -16.91 16.68 6.38
C PRO A 384 -18.34 16.67 5.83
N GLY A 385 -19.22 15.93 6.49
CA GLY A 385 -20.65 15.89 6.19
C GLY A 385 -21.42 17.07 6.77
N SER A 386 -22.68 17.18 6.38
CA SER A 386 -23.59 18.25 6.86
C SER A 386 -23.84 18.21 8.37
N ASN A 387 -23.62 17.08 9.01
CA ASN A 387 -23.70 16.86 10.46
C ASN A 387 -22.35 17.04 11.17
N GLY A 388 -21.30 17.40 10.44
CA GLY A 388 -19.94 17.53 10.95
C GLY A 388 -19.17 16.21 11.08
N SER A 389 -19.72 15.05 10.74
CA SER A 389 -18.95 13.81 10.72
C SER A 389 -17.91 13.82 9.59
N LEU A 390 -16.75 13.21 9.81
CA LEU A 390 -15.74 13.00 8.78
C LEU A 390 -15.95 11.66 8.05
N THR A 391 -15.43 11.56 6.82
CA THR A 391 -15.17 10.26 6.21
C THR A 391 -14.05 9.59 6.98
N GLN A 392 -14.32 8.44 7.59
CA GLN A 392 -13.41 7.80 8.55
C GLN A 392 -12.65 6.63 7.91
N TYR A 393 -13.34 5.83 7.12
CA TYR A 393 -12.81 4.60 6.54
C TYR A 393 -13.49 4.25 5.21
N GLN A 394 -12.94 3.25 4.57
CA GLN A 394 -13.50 2.67 3.36
C GLN A 394 -13.62 1.15 3.50
N HIS A 395 -14.73 0.61 3.00
CA HIS A 395 -14.86 -0.82 2.76
C HIS A 395 -14.29 -1.12 1.38
N SER A 396 -13.33 -2.02 1.31
CA SER A 396 -12.75 -2.39 0.03
C SER A 396 -12.80 -3.88 -0.23
N THR A 397 -13.03 -4.23 -1.50
CA THR A 397 -12.95 -5.58 -2.02
C THR A 397 -11.92 -5.59 -3.14
N THR A 398 -10.86 -6.38 -2.95
CA THR A 398 -9.80 -6.54 -3.94
C THR A 398 -9.87 -7.94 -4.51
N VAL A 399 -9.98 -8.06 -5.83
CA VAL A 399 -9.79 -9.30 -6.58
C VAL A 399 -8.44 -9.22 -7.27
N TYR A 400 -7.65 -10.28 -7.20
CA TYR A 400 -6.35 -10.31 -7.84
C TYR A 400 -6.08 -11.65 -8.55
N ALA A 401 -5.23 -11.57 -9.57
CA ALA A 401 -4.72 -12.71 -10.31
C ALA A 401 -3.23 -12.50 -10.59
N ASP A 402 -2.41 -13.45 -10.18
CA ASP A 402 -0.99 -13.49 -10.43
C ASP A 402 -0.67 -14.73 -11.26
N TRP A 403 -0.09 -14.55 -12.42
CA TRP A 403 0.33 -15.62 -13.29
C TRP A 403 1.81 -15.48 -13.63
N ASN A 404 2.59 -16.48 -13.28
CA ASN A 404 3.98 -16.60 -13.69
C ASN A 404 4.13 -17.85 -14.56
N HIS A 405 4.73 -17.69 -15.75
CA HIS A 405 4.92 -18.78 -16.69
C HIS A 405 6.34 -18.81 -17.24
N ARG A 406 6.99 -19.94 -17.02
CA ARG A 406 8.27 -20.24 -17.63
C ARG A 406 8.04 -20.77 -19.05
N ILE A 407 8.10 -19.88 -20.05
CA ILE A 407 7.84 -20.17 -21.46
C ILE A 407 8.95 -21.08 -22.01
N THR A 408 10.19 -20.77 -21.66
CA THR A 408 11.39 -21.59 -21.96
C THR A 408 12.33 -21.53 -20.75
N ASP A 409 13.47 -22.23 -20.84
CA ASP A 409 14.51 -22.13 -19.79
C ASP A 409 15.12 -20.73 -19.65
N LYS A 410 14.93 -19.87 -20.66
CA LYS A 410 15.47 -18.51 -20.68
C LYS A 410 14.41 -17.42 -20.70
N LEU A 411 13.18 -17.73 -21.07
CA LEU A 411 12.09 -16.77 -21.22
C LEU A 411 11.00 -17.08 -20.21
N SER A 412 10.65 -16.11 -19.40
CA SER A 412 9.49 -16.12 -18.51
C SER A 412 8.56 -14.95 -18.80
N GLY A 413 7.29 -15.15 -18.55
CA GLY A 413 6.25 -14.12 -18.59
C GLY A 413 5.51 -14.06 -17.27
N THR A 414 5.18 -12.86 -16.82
CA THR A 414 4.42 -12.60 -15.60
C THR A 414 3.27 -11.68 -15.93
N LEU A 415 2.07 -12.02 -15.48
CA LEU A 415 0.88 -11.18 -15.52
C LEU A 415 0.36 -10.99 -14.12
N ILE A 416 0.16 -9.73 -13.74
CA ILE A 416 -0.48 -9.34 -12.49
C ILE A 416 -1.71 -8.53 -12.86
N ALA A 417 -2.86 -8.90 -12.31
CA ALA A 417 -4.09 -8.14 -12.49
C ALA A 417 -4.74 -7.93 -11.13
N ARG A 418 -5.20 -6.71 -10.87
CA ARG A 418 -5.91 -6.33 -9.65
C ARG A 418 -7.11 -5.47 -10.01
N PHE A 419 -8.19 -5.76 -9.36
CA PHE A 419 -9.38 -4.93 -9.31
C PHE A 419 -9.69 -4.64 -7.85
N ASN A 420 -9.80 -3.38 -7.50
CA ASN A 420 -10.21 -2.97 -6.16
C ASN A 420 -11.47 -2.10 -6.28
N TYR A 421 -12.51 -2.48 -5.57
CA TYR A 421 -13.72 -1.69 -5.36
C TYR A 421 -13.71 -1.17 -3.94
N ALA A 422 -13.83 0.14 -3.76
CA ALA A 422 -13.92 0.79 -2.46
C ALA A 422 -15.19 1.62 -2.35
N SER A 423 -15.84 1.57 -1.19
CA SER A 423 -16.98 2.41 -0.81
C SER A 423 -16.62 3.16 0.47
N PHE A 424 -16.75 4.48 0.44
CA PHE A 424 -16.43 5.33 1.58
C PHE A 424 -17.56 5.38 2.59
N GLU A 425 -17.22 5.49 3.87
CA GLU A 425 -18.19 5.58 4.95
C GLU A 425 -17.92 6.80 5.84
N GLY A 426 -19.05 7.48 6.16
CA GLY A 426 -19.04 8.72 6.91
C GLY A 426 -18.79 9.97 6.07
N GLY A 427 -19.08 11.12 6.67
CA GLY A 427 -18.86 12.43 6.06
C GLY A 427 -19.67 12.68 4.78
N ALA A 428 -19.15 13.57 3.95
CA ALA A 428 -19.76 13.90 2.65
C ALA A 428 -19.44 12.88 1.56
N ALA A 429 -18.42 12.05 1.75
CA ALA A 429 -18.10 10.98 0.82
C ALA A 429 -18.88 9.68 1.11
N ASN A 430 -19.78 9.69 2.08
CA ASN A 430 -20.57 8.51 2.43
C ASN A 430 -21.27 7.92 1.20
N THR A 431 -21.13 6.61 0.97
CA THR A 431 -21.62 5.87 -0.20
C THR A 431 -20.99 6.21 -1.56
N GLN A 432 -20.03 7.13 -1.62
CA GLN A 432 -19.23 7.33 -2.82
C GLN A 432 -18.31 6.13 -3.06
N THR A 433 -17.97 5.88 -4.30
CA THR A 433 -17.22 4.67 -4.68
C THR A 433 -16.01 4.99 -5.55
N GLU A 434 -15.01 4.12 -5.43
CA GLU A 434 -13.86 4.08 -6.33
C GLU A 434 -13.62 2.66 -6.83
N GLU A 435 -13.32 2.56 -8.11
CA GLU A 435 -12.90 1.33 -8.78
C GLU A 435 -11.50 1.51 -9.32
N ASN A 436 -10.63 0.60 -8.99
CA ASN A 436 -9.25 0.66 -9.40
C ASN A 436 -8.84 -0.60 -10.14
N TYR A 437 -8.34 -0.42 -11.34
CA TYR A 437 -7.87 -1.47 -12.21
C TYR A 437 -6.36 -1.33 -12.39
N ASN A 438 -5.59 -2.36 -12.03
CA ASN A 438 -4.16 -2.41 -12.25
C ASN A 438 -3.83 -3.69 -13.03
N VAL A 439 -3.11 -3.57 -14.12
CA VAL A 439 -2.62 -4.71 -14.90
C VAL A 439 -1.15 -4.49 -15.22
N GLY A 440 -0.32 -5.47 -14.88
CA GLY A 440 1.11 -5.50 -15.19
C GLY A 440 1.43 -6.75 -16.00
N LEU A 441 2.05 -6.58 -17.16
CA LEU A 441 2.59 -7.66 -17.99
C LEU A 441 4.10 -7.47 -18.15
N ASN A 442 4.87 -8.48 -17.83
CA ASN A 442 6.32 -8.44 -17.98
C ASN A 442 6.84 -9.71 -18.63
N PHE A 443 7.79 -9.56 -19.56
CA PHE A 443 8.56 -10.64 -20.14
C PHE A 443 10.03 -10.45 -19.78
N SER A 444 10.66 -11.51 -19.32
CA SER A 444 12.08 -11.52 -18.94
C SER A 444 12.81 -12.59 -19.74
N TYR A 445 13.85 -12.20 -20.46
CA TYR A 445 14.70 -13.09 -21.25
C TYR A 445 16.13 -13.09 -20.71
N ARG A 446 16.58 -14.23 -20.21
CA ARG A 446 17.93 -14.43 -19.69
C ARG A 446 18.90 -14.87 -20.80
N PHE A 447 19.77 -13.96 -21.25
CA PHE A 447 20.80 -14.28 -22.21
C PHE A 447 21.81 -15.28 -21.65
N ASN A 448 22.29 -14.99 -20.44
CA ASN A 448 23.24 -15.82 -19.68
C ASN A 448 23.08 -15.52 -18.18
N ARG A 449 24.01 -16.01 -17.34
CA ARG A 449 23.99 -15.79 -15.88
C ARG A 449 24.18 -14.32 -15.45
N HIS A 450 24.66 -13.46 -16.35
CA HIS A 450 24.98 -12.07 -16.04
C HIS A 450 24.02 -11.06 -16.67
N PHE A 451 23.34 -11.41 -17.76
CA PHE A 451 22.52 -10.48 -18.52
C PHE A 451 21.10 -10.99 -18.72
N THR A 452 20.15 -10.14 -18.39
CA THR A 452 18.72 -10.36 -18.56
C THR A 452 18.10 -9.13 -19.22
N ALA A 453 17.33 -9.31 -20.30
CA ALA A 453 16.47 -8.26 -20.84
C ALA A 453 15.06 -8.40 -20.29
N ASP A 454 14.40 -7.29 -20.06
CA ASP A 454 13.00 -7.24 -19.67
C ASP A 454 12.23 -6.25 -20.55
N ALA A 455 10.97 -6.58 -20.80
CA ALA A 455 10.02 -5.73 -21.51
C ALA A 455 8.66 -5.84 -20.80
N GLY A 456 7.99 -4.73 -20.57
CA GLY A 456 6.72 -4.77 -19.86
C GLY A 456 5.78 -3.64 -20.22
N TYR A 457 4.55 -3.83 -19.74
CA TYR A 457 3.44 -2.91 -19.86
C TYR A 457 2.69 -2.86 -18.54
N ASN A 458 2.40 -1.66 -18.05
CA ASN A 458 1.56 -1.41 -16.89
C ASN A 458 0.38 -0.54 -17.31
N PHE A 459 -0.80 -0.91 -16.85
CA PHE A 459 -2.05 -0.18 -17.00
C PHE A 459 -2.64 0.11 -15.63
N ASP A 460 -3.00 1.35 -15.39
CA ASP A 460 -3.70 1.82 -14.20
C ASP A 460 -4.91 2.65 -14.61
N ASP A 461 -6.08 2.34 -14.03
CA ASP A 461 -7.32 3.10 -14.25
C ASP A 461 -8.03 3.28 -12.91
N LEU A 462 -8.29 4.51 -12.53
CA LEU A 462 -9.08 4.88 -11.37
C LEU A 462 -10.37 5.52 -11.81
N VAL A 463 -11.46 4.78 -11.73
CA VAL A 463 -12.83 5.26 -11.92
C VAL A 463 -13.40 5.63 -10.56
N THR A 464 -13.90 6.84 -10.41
CA THR A 464 -14.36 7.33 -9.10
C THR A 464 -15.59 8.22 -9.26
N SER A 465 -16.52 8.13 -8.30
CA SER A 465 -17.62 9.07 -8.15
C SER A 465 -17.20 10.40 -7.55
N LEU A 466 -15.97 10.45 -7.03
CA LEU A 466 -15.38 11.64 -6.44
C LEU A 466 -14.78 12.54 -7.52
N SER A 467 -15.14 13.83 -7.52
CA SER A 467 -14.66 14.75 -8.55
C SER A 467 -13.12 14.90 -8.54
N SER A 468 -12.52 14.99 -9.74
CA SER A 468 -11.12 15.32 -9.96
C SER A 468 -10.06 14.28 -9.49
N ARG A 469 -10.46 13.02 -9.23
CA ARG A 469 -9.54 11.96 -8.81
C ARG A 469 -9.27 10.90 -9.89
N GLY A 470 -10.20 10.70 -10.82
CA GLY A 470 -10.09 9.67 -11.85
C GLY A 470 -8.90 9.90 -12.78
N PHE A 471 -8.21 8.85 -13.17
CA PHE A 471 -7.16 8.91 -14.17
C PHE A 471 -6.97 7.56 -14.86
N ILE A 472 -6.43 7.60 -16.07
CA ILE A 472 -5.98 6.43 -16.82
C ILE A 472 -4.49 6.63 -17.13
N ARG A 473 -3.68 5.59 -16.91
CA ARG A 473 -2.24 5.60 -17.16
C ARG A 473 -1.82 4.33 -17.89
N ASN A 474 -0.97 4.49 -18.89
CA ASN A 474 -0.30 3.39 -19.59
C ASN A 474 1.21 3.63 -19.57
N ARG A 475 1.97 2.63 -19.15
CA ARG A 475 3.43 2.67 -19.15
C ARG A 475 3.97 1.45 -19.87
N VAL A 476 4.86 1.67 -20.82
CA VAL A 476 5.63 0.61 -21.49
C VAL A 476 7.11 0.81 -21.18
N TYR A 477 7.85 -0.29 -21.09
CA TYR A 477 9.28 -0.22 -20.84
C TYR A 477 10.04 -1.37 -21.50
N LEU A 478 11.31 -1.11 -21.76
CA LEU A 478 12.30 -2.09 -22.22
C LEU A 478 13.59 -1.87 -21.45
N GLY A 479 14.16 -2.94 -20.92
CA GLY A 479 15.31 -2.85 -20.04
C GLY A 479 16.35 -3.94 -20.24
N LEU A 480 17.52 -3.69 -19.66
CA LEU A 480 18.61 -4.65 -19.56
C LEU A 480 19.18 -4.59 -18.14
N THR A 481 19.26 -5.74 -17.52
CA THR A 481 19.86 -5.94 -16.19
C THR A 481 21.16 -6.69 -16.30
N ALA A 482 22.22 -6.16 -15.71
CA ALA A 482 23.49 -6.84 -15.50
C ALA A 482 23.63 -7.25 -14.05
N THR A 483 24.01 -8.50 -13.78
CA THR A 483 24.17 -9.08 -12.43
C THR A 483 25.56 -9.71 -12.29
N TYR A 484 26.19 -9.49 -11.13
CA TYR A 484 27.52 -10.02 -10.81
C TYR A 484 27.57 -10.74 -9.47
#